data_deeb0f12e5c6cc83330e7525c3f7ac5d
#
_entry.id   deeb0f12e5c6cc83330e7525c3f7ac5d
#
_cell.length_a   1.000
_cell.length_b   1.000
_cell.length_c   1.000
_cell.angle_alpha   90.00
_cell.angle_beta   90.00
_cell.angle_gamma   90.00
#
_symmetry.space_group_name_H-M   'P 1'
#
loop_
_entity.id
_entity.type
_entity.pdbx_description
1 polymer ?
#
loop_
_entity_poly.entity_id
_entity_poly.type
_entity_poly.pdbx_seq_one_letter_code
_entity_poly.pdbx_strand_id
1 'polypeptide(L)'
;MKTRKNANGYERLRIGCNIRKWRNIKEVKQKDLASALKMSEAAISNIENDLTDITLSQIEDISVTLDINIEQLFSDPQEVLSAGSYPVGKNENHTLMDKELIYALIERMEKKDEQLKDVFNNVIYSINQIAQPHKRLSKN
;
A
#
# COMPACT_ATOMS: atom_id res chain seq x y z
N MET A 1 -25.04 6.94 5.43
CA MET A 1 -23.97 6.56 6.36
C MET A 1 -23.11 7.78 6.64
N LYS A 2 -22.94 8.17 7.91
CA LYS A 2 -22.11 9.35 8.24
C LYS A 2 -20.64 8.96 8.10
N THR A 3 -19.98 9.39 7.03
CA THR A 3 -18.53 9.28 6.87
C THR A 3 -17.85 10.20 7.90
N ARG A 4 -16.90 9.66 8.66
CA ARG A 4 -16.04 10.48 9.52
C ARG A 4 -14.91 11.05 8.67
N LYS A 5 -14.85 12.37 8.56
CA LYS A 5 -13.75 13.07 7.88
C LYS A 5 -12.62 13.34 8.89
N ASN A 6 -11.38 13.28 8.41
CA ASN A 6 -10.24 13.73 9.20
C ASN A 6 -10.21 15.27 9.30
N ALA A 7 -9.29 15.83 10.09
CA ALA A 7 -9.15 17.28 10.28
C ALA A 7 -8.97 18.07 8.97
N ASN A 8 -8.49 17.43 7.90
CA ASN A 8 -8.28 18.01 6.58
C ASN A 8 -9.46 17.80 5.61
N GLY A 9 -10.60 17.28 6.09
CA GLY A 9 -11.82 17.11 5.30
C GLY A 9 -11.85 15.86 4.41
N TYR A 10 -10.80 15.04 4.41
CA TYR A 10 -10.76 13.78 3.66
C TYR A 10 -11.52 12.68 4.39
N GLU A 11 -12.13 11.76 3.63
CA GLU A 11 -12.76 10.58 4.21
C GLU A 11 -11.72 9.70 4.89
N ARG A 12 -11.99 9.34 6.14
CA ARG A 12 -11.10 8.44 6.89
C ARG A 12 -11.26 7.03 6.35
N LEU A 13 -10.14 6.40 6.06
CA LEU A 13 -10.12 4.99 5.63
C LEU A 13 -10.72 4.11 6.73
N ARG A 14 -11.77 3.34 6.39
CA ARG A 14 -12.57 2.56 7.36
C ARG A 14 -12.11 1.10 7.40
N ILE A 15 -10.85 0.89 7.77
CA ILE A 15 -10.25 -0.44 7.85
C ILE A 15 -10.97 -1.32 8.87
N GLY A 16 -11.37 -0.77 10.02
CA GLY A 16 -12.06 -1.53 11.07
C GLY A 16 -13.37 -2.15 10.60
N CYS A 17 -14.16 -1.37 9.86
CA CYS A 17 -15.39 -1.87 9.26
C CYS A 17 -15.13 -3.02 8.28
N ASN A 18 -14.08 -2.93 7.47
CA ASN A 18 -13.71 -3.98 6.53
C ASN A 18 -13.20 -5.24 7.26
N ILE A 19 -12.39 -5.08 8.32
CA ILE A 19 -11.95 -6.19 9.19
C ILE A 19 -13.16 -6.94 9.72
N ARG A 20 -14.16 -6.23 10.27
CA ARG A 20 -15.40 -6.84 10.78
C ARG A 20 -16.15 -7.61 9.70
N LYS A 21 -16.25 -7.05 8.48
CA LYS A 21 -16.91 -7.71 7.36
C LYS A 21 -16.17 -8.98 6.94
N TRP A 22 -14.85 -8.91 6.78
CA TRP A 22 -14.01 -10.07 6.43
C TRP A 22 -14.07 -11.14 7.51
N ARG A 23 -14.00 -10.77 8.80
CA ARG A 23 -14.13 -11.71 9.90
C ARG A 23 -15.46 -12.47 9.85
N ASN A 24 -16.55 -11.77 9.58
CA ASN A 24 -17.87 -12.40 9.43
C ASN A 24 -17.96 -13.33 8.22
N ILE A 25 -17.38 -12.94 7.08
CA ILE A 25 -17.32 -13.77 5.86
C ILE A 25 -16.51 -15.04 6.13
N LYS A 26 -15.43 -14.94 6.89
CA LYS A 26 -14.57 -16.06 7.28
C LYS A 26 -15.14 -16.84 8.50
N GLU A 27 -16.32 -16.48 9.00
CA GLU A 27 -17.00 -17.11 10.14
C GLU A 27 -16.16 -17.15 11.43
N VAL A 28 -15.18 -16.26 11.57
CA VAL A 28 -14.34 -16.13 12.75
C VAL A 28 -15.07 -15.31 13.82
N LYS A 29 -15.12 -15.82 15.06
CA LYS A 29 -15.71 -15.06 16.17
C LYS A 29 -14.75 -13.97 16.65
N GLN A 30 -15.31 -12.85 17.14
CA GLN A 30 -14.50 -11.73 17.64
C GLN A 30 -13.51 -12.15 18.73
N LYS A 31 -13.94 -13.04 19.63
CA LYS A 31 -13.09 -13.62 20.69
C LYS A 31 -11.92 -14.46 20.14
N ASP A 32 -12.15 -15.19 19.04
CA ASP A 32 -11.14 -16.05 18.45
C ASP A 32 -10.07 -15.20 17.75
N LEU A 33 -10.49 -14.14 17.05
CA LEU A 33 -9.57 -13.14 16.49
C LEU A 33 -8.78 -12.44 17.61
N ALA A 34 -9.44 -12.04 18.70
CA ALA A 34 -8.79 -11.41 19.84
C ALA A 34 -7.72 -12.33 20.47
N SER A 35 -8.06 -13.60 20.63
CA SER A 35 -7.14 -14.62 21.18
C SER A 35 -5.92 -14.82 20.27
N ALA A 36 -6.12 -14.92 18.95
CA ALA A 36 -5.03 -15.07 17.97
C ALA A 36 -4.06 -13.86 18.00
N LEU A 37 -4.59 -12.67 18.17
CA LEU A 37 -3.82 -11.41 18.21
C LEU A 37 -3.29 -11.07 19.61
N LYS A 38 -3.54 -11.91 20.62
CA LYS A 38 -3.21 -11.66 22.03
C LYS A 38 -3.77 -10.33 22.55
N MET A 39 -4.97 -9.98 22.11
CA MET A 39 -5.68 -8.76 22.46
C MET A 39 -6.96 -9.09 23.26
N SER A 40 -7.53 -8.10 23.92
CA SER A 40 -8.86 -8.25 24.51
C SER A 40 -9.94 -8.14 23.43
N GLU A 41 -11.08 -8.81 23.65
CA GLU A 41 -12.24 -8.72 22.76
C GLU A 41 -12.74 -7.25 22.62
N ALA A 42 -12.68 -6.48 23.72
CA ALA A 42 -13.00 -5.06 23.70
C ALA A 42 -12.05 -4.24 22.80
N ALA A 43 -10.77 -4.58 22.77
CA ALA A 43 -9.81 -3.92 21.88
C ALA A 43 -10.12 -4.22 20.41
N ILE A 44 -10.43 -5.48 20.05
CA ILE A 44 -10.86 -5.84 18.70
C ILE A 44 -12.17 -5.11 18.34
N SER A 45 -13.14 -5.07 19.27
CA SER A 45 -14.39 -4.33 19.05
C SER A 45 -14.14 -2.84 18.75
N ASN A 46 -13.22 -2.21 19.47
CA ASN A 46 -12.85 -0.81 19.23
C ASN A 46 -12.19 -0.60 17.86
N ILE A 47 -11.32 -1.52 17.45
CA ILE A 47 -10.72 -1.50 16.12
C ILE A 47 -11.79 -1.65 15.04
N GLU A 48 -12.66 -2.65 15.15
CA GLU A 48 -13.74 -2.92 14.18
C GLU A 48 -14.77 -1.78 14.06
N ASN A 49 -14.88 -0.95 15.08
CA ASN A 49 -15.75 0.24 15.07
C ASN A 49 -15.01 1.54 14.73
N ASP A 50 -13.73 1.46 14.30
CA ASP A 50 -12.86 2.61 13.99
C ASP A 50 -12.76 3.61 15.17
N LEU A 51 -12.82 3.10 16.42
CA LEU A 51 -12.68 3.90 17.64
C LEU A 51 -11.23 4.03 18.09
N THR A 52 -10.38 3.09 17.68
CA THR A 52 -8.94 3.05 17.98
C THR A 52 -8.18 2.91 16.67
N ASP A 53 -7.05 3.60 16.58
CA ASP A 53 -6.15 3.46 15.43
C ASP A 53 -5.49 2.07 15.46
N ILE A 54 -5.32 1.50 14.29
CA ILE A 54 -4.69 0.20 14.10
C ILE A 54 -3.25 0.39 13.63
N THR A 55 -2.33 -0.40 14.15
CA THR A 55 -0.93 -0.40 13.71
C THR A 55 -0.73 -1.29 12.48
N LEU A 56 0.35 -1.05 11.73
CA LEU A 56 0.68 -1.86 10.57
C LEU A 56 0.90 -3.34 10.93
N SER A 57 1.56 -3.62 12.07
CA SER A 57 1.75 -4.98 12.57
C SER A 57 0.41 -5.66 12.87
N GLN A 58 -0.55 -4.94 13.45
CA GLN A 58 -1.88 -5.50 13.70
C GLN A 58 -2.65 -5.78 12.40
N ILE A 59 -2.49 -4.94 11.37
CA ILE A 59 -3.07 -5.18 10.05
C ILE A 59 -2.51 -6.47 9.44
N GLU A 60 -1.20 -6.66 9.54
CA GLU A 60 -0.51 -7.86 9.06
C GLU A 60 -1.00 -9.11 9.82
N ASP A 61 -1.01 -9.08 11.14
CA ASP A 61 -1.47 -10.19 11.98
C ASP A 61 -2.95 -10.55 11.71
N ILE A 62 -3.81 -9.55 11.49
CA ILE A 62 -5.22 -9.74 11.13
C ILE A 62 -5.34 -10.40 9.76
N SER A 63 -4.57 -9.94 8.77
CA SER A 63 -4.61 -10.50 7.42
C SER A 63 -4.23 -11.98 7.41
N VAL A 64 -3.17 -12.34 8.14
CA VAL A 64 -2.75 -13.73 8.32
C VAL A 64 -3.81 -14.55 9.05
N THR A 65 -4.38 -14.02 10.14
CA THR A 65 -5.39 -14.75 10.94
C THR A 65 -6.68 -14.98 10.15
N LEU A 66 -7.08 -14.06 9.30
CA LEU A 66 -8.28 -14.17 8.47
C LEU A 66 -8.01 -14.87 7.12
N ASP A 67 -6.76 -15.24 6.85
CA ASP A 67 -6.35 -15.82 5.56
C ASP A 67 -6.82 -14.98 4.36
N ILE A 68 -6.44 -13.71 4.37
CA ILE A 68 -6.71 -12.73 3.31
C ILE A 68 -5.46 -11.89 3.05
N ASN A 69 -5.39 -11.28 1.88
CA ASN A 69 -4.30 -10.35 1.57
C ASN A 69 -4.52 -9.00 2.28
N ILE A 70 -3.42 -8.35 2.68
CA ILE A 70 -3.46 -7.02 3.30
C ILE A 70 -4.28 -6.03 2.47
N GLU A 71 -4.13 -6.04 1.17
CA GLU A 71 -4.86 -5.17 0.23
C GLU A 71 -6.38 -5.32 0.33
N GLN A 72 -6.87 -6.53 0.61
CA GLN A 72 -8.30 -6.80 0.76
C GLN A 72 -8.90 -6.09 1.99
N LEU A 73 -8.11 -5.81 3.02
CA LEU A 73 -8.56 -5.06 4.19
C LEU A 73 -8.87 -3.58 3.86
N PHE A 74 -8.28 -3.04 2.81
CA PHE A 74 -8.48 -1.65 2.39
C PHE A 74 -9.69 -1.47 1.45
N SER A 75 -10.25 -2.56 0.93
CA SER A 75 -11.41 -2.56 0.03
C SER A 75 -12.65 -3.12 0.70
N ASP A 76 -13.83 -2.72 0.24
CA ASP A 76 -15.07 -3.33 0.72
C ASP A 76 -15.13 -4.80 0.25
N PRO A 77 -15.33 -5.78 1.16
CA PRO A 77 -15.42 -7.18 0.78
C PRO A 77 -16.47 -7.47 -0.31
N GLN A 78 -17.57 -6.72 -0.34
CA GLN A 78 -18.59 -6.90 -1.37
C GLN A 78 -18.10 -6.49 -2.76
N GLU A 79 -17.29 -5.44 -2.85
CA GLU A 79 -16.65 -5.02 -4.11
C GLU A 79 -15.63 -6.05 -4.57
N VAL A 80 -14.80 -6.55 -3.65
CA VAL A 80 -13.79 -7.57 -3.93
C VAL A 80 -14.43 -8.87 -4.42
N LEU A 81 -15.48 -9.34 -3.76
CA LEU A 81 -16.17 -10.58 -4.11
C LEU A 81 -16.99 -10.47 -5.41
N SER A 82 -17.60 -9.30 -5.67
CA SER A 82 -18.39 -9.06 -6.87
C SER A 82 -17.54 -8.87 -8.13
N ALA A 83 -16.34 -8.32 -7.98
CA ALA A 83 -15.39 -8.12 -9.08
C ALA A 83 -14.82 -9.43 -9.63
N GLY A 84 -15.06 -10.58 -8.98
CA GLY A 84 -14.56 -11.89 -9.40
C GLY A 84 -13.04 -12.02 -9.46
N SER A 85 -12.32 -11.05 -8.89
CA SER A 85 -10.89 -10.86 -9.12
C SER A 85 -9.97 -11.47 -8.07
N TYR A 86 -10.52 -12.06 -7.00
CA TYR A 86 -9.69 -12.70 -5.98
C TYR A 86 -10.21 -14.09 -5.65
N PRO A 87 -9.46 -15.15 -5.94
CA PRO A 87 -9.79 -16.49 -5.46
C PRO A 87 -9.68 -16.49 -3.93
N VAL A 88 -10.82 -16.66 -3.27
CA VAL A 88 -10.87 -16.98 -1.84
C VAL A 88 -10.33 -18.39 -1.68
N GLY A 89 -9.12 -18.51 -1.19
CA GLY A 89 -8.59 -19.78 -0.72
C GLY A 89 -7.48 -20.39 -1.57
N LYS A 90 -6.38 -20.56 -0.90
CA LYS A 90 -5.13 -21.27 -1.23
C LYS A 90 -4.06 -20.47 -1.97
N ASN A 91 -3.04 -20.21 -1.20
CA ASN A 91 -1.72 -19.65 -1.48
C ASN A 91 -0.88 -20.38 -2.56
N GLU A 92 -1.44 -20.78 -3.69
CA GLU A 92 -0.63 -21.52 -4.68
C GLU A 92 -0.51 -20.86 -6.06
N ASN A 93 -1.26 -19.77 -6.36
CA ASN A 93 -1.22 -19.16 -7.70
C ASN A 93 -0.97 -17.63 -7.73
N HIS A 94 -0.61 -17.01 -6.61
CA HIS A 94 -0.25 -15.59 -6.59
C HIS A 94 1.13 -15.30 -7.25
N THR A 95 1.91 -16.33 -7.53
CA THR A 95 3.31 -16.18 -7.95
C THR A 95 3.51 -15.77 -9.41
N LEU A 96 2.52 -15.90 -10.30
CA LEU A 96 2.71 -15.59 -11.72
C LEU A 96 2.27 -14.17 -12.10
N MET A 97 1.12 -13.72 -11.58
CA MET A 97 0.63 -12.36 -11.86
C MET A 97 1.44 -11.29 -11.11
N ASP A 98 1.87 -11.62 -9.89
CA ASP A 98 2.72 -10.72 -9.09
C ASP A 98 4.12 -10.56 -9.70
N LYS A 99 4.68 -11.59 -10.32
CA LYS A 99 5.98 -11.50 -10.97
C LYS A 99 5.96 -10.57 -12.18
N GLU A 100 4.94 -10.67 -13.03
CA GLU A 100 4.82 -9.80 -14.20
C GLU A 100 4.62 -8.33 -13.79
N LEU A 101 3.80 -8.09 -12.75
CA LEU A 101 3.61 -6.75 -12.21
C LEU A 101 4.89 -6.21 -11.57
N ILE A 102 5.61 -7.04 -10.81
CA ILE A 102 6.90 -6.67 -10.20
C ILE A 102 7.93 -6.37 -11.29
N TYR A 103 8.04 -7.21 -12.34
CA TYR A 103 8.94 -6.94 -13.45
C TYR A 103 8.57 -5.65 -14.20
N ALA A 104 7.28 -5.40 -14.44
CA ALA A 104 6.82 -4.16 -15.07
C ALA A 104 7.10 -2.92 -14.20
N LEU A 105 7.00 -3.04 -12.87
CA LEU A 105 7.37 -1.98 -11.95
C LEU A 105 8.88 -1.74 -11.90
N ILE A 106 9.68 -2.80 -11.90
CA ILE A 106 11.15 -2.71 -11.93
C ILE A 106 11.59 -2.04 -13.25
N GLU A 107 11.09 -2.49 -14.38
CA GLU A 107 11.38 -1.90 -15.70
C GLU A 107 10.99 -0.41 -15.75
N ARG A 108 9.87 -0.06 -15.16
CA ARG A 108 9.43 1.34 -15.08
C ARG A 108 10.31 2.19 -14.15
N MET A 109 10.82 1.61 -13.07
CA MET A 109 11.76 2.28 -12.17
C MET A 109 13.12 2.47 -12.84
N GLU A 110 13.66 1.45 -13.52
CA GLU A 110 14.92 1.51 -14.26
C GLU A 110 14.84 2.58 -15.36
N LYS A 111 13.73 2.64 -16.09
CA LYS A 111 13.51 3.64 -17.12
C LYS A 111 13.42 5.08 -16.58
N LYS A 112 12.89 5.26 -15.36
CA LYS A 112 12.92 6.55 -14.66
C LYS A 112 14.32 6.93 -14.20
N ASP A 113 15.09 5.97 -13.72
CA ASP A 113 16.47 6.21 -13.29
C ASP A 113 17.37 6.58 -14.47
N GLU A 114 17.17 5.98 -15.64
CA GLU A 114 17.87 6.32 -16.86
C GLU A 114 17.53 7.73 -17.35
N GLN A 115 16.25 8.09 -17.34
CA GLN A 115 15.82 9.46 -17.65
C GLN A 115 16.39 10.49 -16.66
N LEU A 116 16.48 10.14 -15.38
CA LEU A 116 17.08 11.00 -14.36
C LEU A 116 18.57 11.18 -14.57
N LYS A 117 19.28 10.13 -14.97
CA LYS A 117 20.72 10.19 -15.35
C LYS A 117 20.94 11.11 -16.54
N ASP A 118 20.09 11.03 -17.56
CA ASP A 118 20.21 11.88 -18.75
C ASP A 118 19.99 13.37 -18.40
N VAL A 119 18.99 13.67 -17.56
CA VAL A 119 18.77 15.03 -17.07
C VAL A 119 19.98 15.53 -16.27
N PHE A 120 20.54 14.67 -15.40
CA PHE A 120 21.70 15.04 -14.58
C PHE A 120 22.94 15.30 -15.44
N ASN A 121 23.19 14.46 -16.44
CA ASN A 121 24.29 14.61 -17.36
C ASN A 121 24.16 15.91 -18.21
N ASN A 122 22.95 16.23 -18.64
CA ASN A 122 22.67 17.48 -19.36
C ASN A 122 22.89 18.72 -18.49
N VAL A 123 22.51 18.66 -17.21
CA VAL A 123 22.77 19.77 -16.27
C VAL A 123 24.27 19.93 -16.03
N ILE A 124 25.01 18.84 -15.79
CA ILE A 124 26.47 18.88 -15.60
C ILE A 124 27.16 19.44 -16.86
N TYR A 125 26.73 19.00 -18.04
CA TYR A 125 27.28 19.52 -19.30
C TYR A 125 27.04 21.03 -19.43
N SER A 126 25.84 21.51 -19.11
CA SER A 126 25.51 22.95 -19.15
C SER A 126 26.33 23.77 -18.17
N ILE A 127 26.54 23.26 -16.95
CA ILE A 127 27.38 23.91 -15.94
C ILE A 127 28.84 24.01 -16.41
N ASN A 128 29.38 22.94 -17.02
CA ASN A 128 30.74 22.91 -17.53
C ASN A 128 30.93 23.88 -18.68
N GLN A 129 29.92 24.11 -19.52
CA GLN A 129 29.98 25.12 -20.60
C GLN A 129 30.05 26.54 -20.05
N ILE A 130 29.30 26.81 -18.96
CA ILE A 130 29.30 28.14 -18.29
C ILE A 130 30.61 28.35 -17.52
N ALA A 131 31.20 27.30 -16.96
CA ALA A 131 32.41 27.36 -16.16
C ALA A 131 33.71 27.45 -17.01
N GLN A 132 33.65 27.36 -18.31
CA GLN A 132 34.82 27.57 -19.14
C GLN A 132 35.20 29.04 -19.16
N PRO A 133 36.41 29.44 -18.66
CA PRO A 133 36.83 30.84 -18.75
C PRO A 133 37.03 31.18 -20.23
N HIS A 134 36.37 32.25 -20.67
CA HIS A 134 36.68 32.85 -21.96
C HIS A 134 38.18 33.09 -22.07
N LYS A 135 38.87 32.27 -22.85
CA LYS A 135 40.20 32.62 -23.34
C LYS A 135 40.05 33.92 -24.13
N ARG A 136 40.24 35.05 -23.46
CA ARG A 136 40.43 36.32 -24.12
C ARG A 136 41.65 36.14 -25.05
N LEU A 137 41.39 36.17 -26.34
CA LEU A 137 42.41 36.34 -27.35
C LEU A 137 43.09 37.68 -27.10
N SER A 138 44.23 37.69 -26.44
CA SER A 138 45.17 38.79 -26.51
C SER A 138 45.86 38.62 -27.87
N LYS A 139 45.43 39.36 -28.87
CA LYS A 139 46.25 39.63 -30.05
C LYS A 139 46.98 40.96 -29.76
N ASN A 140 48.30 40.86 -29.63
CA ASN A 140 49.20 41.88 -30.03
C ASN A 140 49.52 41.78 -31.49
#